data_77c7c41781bdba4bea734d1b373c1050
#
_entry.id   77c7c41781bdba4bea734d1b373c1050
#
_cell.length_a   1.000
_cell.length_b   1.000
_cell.length_c   1.000
_cell.angle_alpha   90.00
_cell.angle_beta   90.00
_cell.angle_gamma   90.00
#
_symmetry.space_group_name_H-M   'P 1'
#
loop_
_entity.id
_entity.type
_entity.pdbx_description
1 polymer ?
#
loop_
_entity_poly.entity_id
_entity_poly.type
_entity_poly.pdbx_seq_one_letter_code
_entity_poly.pdbx_strand_id
1 'polypeptide(L)'
;MDWFFNLMTNHESVAYTVIIYSIVIAAGVALGKVRIGGISFGIACVLFTGIAASHFGFTINAHVQHFVKEFGLILFVYTIGLQVGPGFFASFQREGVKFNALAVLAVLLCMLSVIAIHYITGIDMATMVGIMSGAVTNTPGLGAAQATLSDLSPTAADSVLSTGYAVAYPFGVLGIILVMLGMKALLKINIEAEKRLHSFRHRGEHSTIVRVAFELENPALFGKQVSTIHQTLDFNFICSRIFKNGEVILANDHIILEKGDIILFVVDKQYSEKLSNLIGASVKTEEYFPEATNEKKFISRRINVTQKEAYTKKLSEMNIYGRFGVTVTRVYRAGIEFVASPDTKLQFGDTITVVGSEEQLKIATKEFGNSKKRLSTPHIAELFLGITLGVLVGSIPFHIPGVPVPVKLGLAGGPLIVAILISRYGGRLSVTHYVSQSANLMIREIGIVLFLASVGLDAGKNFISTLTEGDGLLWMGLGAIITLVPLIVTAWLSRWKGKLNYLETCGLLSGASTDPPALAFANDMTGSDVPALTYASVYPLTTFMRIMVAQLLIVFFA
;
A
#
# COMPACT_ATOMS: atom_id res chain seq x y z
N MET A 1 41.22 -27.23 -7.18
CA MET A 1 39.92 -27.74 -6.66
C MET A 1 39.84 -27.61 -5.14
N ASP A 2 40.94 -27.66 -4.42
CA ASP A 2 40.98 -27.60 -2.94
C ASP A 2 40.38 -26.30 -2.36
N TRP A 3 40.62 -25.17 -3.01
CA TRP A 3 40.01 -23.89 -2.58
C TRP A 3 38.49 -23.92 -2.60
N PHE A 4 37.88 -24.56 -3.61
CA PHE A 4 36.43 -24.68 -3.72
C PHE A 4 35.85 -25.63 -2.66
N PHE A 5 36.55 -26.77 -2.44
CA PHE A 5 36.17 -27.69 -1.38
C PHE A 5 36.24 -27.03 0.00
N ASN A 6 37.36 -26.34 0.29
CA ASN A 6 37.51 -25.59 1.54
C ASN A 6 36.45 -24.51 1.73
N LEU A 7 36.07 -23.82 0.64
CA LEU A 7 35.01 -22.82 0.68
C LEU A 7 33.64 -23.44 1.01
N MET A 8 33.33 -24.61 0.40
CA MET A 8 32.02 -25.26 0.55
C MET A 8 31.90 -26.09 1.84
N THR A 9 32.98 -26.38 2.51
CA THR A 9 33.00 -27.12 3.80
C THR A 9 33.14 -26.21 5.01
N ASN A 10 33.50 -24.93 4.83
CA ASN A 10 33.63 -23.98 5.93
C ASN A 10 32.31 -23.26 6.21
N HIS A 11 31.41 -23.87 6.95
CA HIS A 11 30.10 -23.37 7.31
C HIS A 11 30.12 -22.06 8.12
N GLU A 12 31.24 -21.76 8.78
CA GLU A 12 31.42 -20.50 9.54
C GLU A 12 31.85 -19.32 8.65
N SER A 13 32.23 -19.59 7.40
CA SER A 13 32.65 -18.55 6.47
C SER A 13 31.51 -17.67 6.00
N VAL A 14 31.72 -16.35 6.02
CA VAL A 14 30.76 -15.37 5.43
C VAL A 14 30.59 -15.64 3.94
N ALA A 15 31.67 -16.02 3.22
CA ALA A 15 31.57 -16.31 1.79
C ALA A 15 30.65 -17.51 1.50
N TYR A 16 30.79 -18.60 2.29
CA TYR A 16 29.88 -19.74 2.22
C TYR A 16 28.43 -19.30 2.49
N THR A 17 28.19 -18.55 3.55
CA THR A 17 26.85 -18.04 3.91
C THR A 17 26.23 -17.24 2.76
N VAL A 18 26.99 -16.33 2.12
CA VAL A 18 26.51 -15.53 0.98
C VAL A 18 26.14 -16.43 -0.21
N ILE A 19 26.94 -17.46 -0.50
CA ILE A 19 26.65 -18.43 -1.57
C ILE A 19 25.32 -19.15 -1.30
N ILE A 20 25.14 -19.69 -0.09
CA ILE A 20 23.90 -20.40 0.28
C ILE A 20 22.69 -19.47 0.16
N TYR A 21 22.75 -18.25 0.73
CA TYR A 21 21.66 -17.28 0.58
C TYR A 21 21.36 -16.99 -0.90
N SER A 22 22.39 -16.76 -1.71
CA SER A 22 22.23 -16.45 -3.13
C SER A 22 21.54 -17.59 -3.89
N ILE A 23 21.92 -18.85 -3.64
CA ILE A 23 21.31 -20.02 -4.26
C ILE A 23 19.87 -20.19 -3.81
N VAL A 24 19.60 -20.13 -2.49
CA VAL A 24 18.27 -20.25 -1.91
C VAL A 24 17.32 -19.19 -2.47
N ILE A 25 17.76 -17.94 -2.49
CA ILE A 25 16.96 -16.82 -3.00
C ILE A 25 16.72 -16.98 -4.51
N ALA A 26 17.77 -17.24 -5.30
CA ALA A 26 17.62 -17.38 -6.75
C ALA A 26 16.69 -18.53 -7.13
N ALA A 27 16.85 -19.70 -6.50
CA ALA A 27 15.99 -20.86 -6.70
C ALA A 27 14.55 -20.57 -6.27
N GLY A 28 14.35 -19.93 -5.10
CA GLY A 28 13.03 -19.59 -4.60
C GLY A 28 12.29 -18.59 -5.47
N VAL A 29 12.96 -17.54 -5.94
CA VAL A 29 12.38 -16.56 -6.87
C VAL A 29 12.06 -17.20 -8.22
N ALA A 30 12.90 -18.11 -8.72
CA ALA A 30 12.65 -18.86 -9.95
C ALA A 30 11.40 -19.78 -9.83
N LEU A 31 11.32 -20.56 -8.74
CA LEU A 31 10.15 -21.41 -8.43
C LEU A 31 8.88 -20.59 -8.22
N GLY A 32 9.00 -19.42 -7.60
CA GLY A 32 7.88 -18.52 -7.37
C GLY A 32 7.23 -17.98 -8.64
N LYS A 33 7.89 -18.04 -9.80
CA LYS A 33 7.31 -17.69 -11.11
C LYS A 33 6.45 -18.79 -11.71
N VAL A 34 6.55 -20.03 -11.21
CA VAL A 34 5.76 -21.16 -11.67
C VAL A 34 4.32 -20.98 -11.22
N ARG A 35 3.37 -21.11 -12.17
CA ARG A 35 1.93 -21.05 -11.89
C ARG A 35 1.34 -22.46 -11.93
N ILE A 36 0.69 -22.86 -10.85
CA ILE A 36 -0.03 -24.14 -10.74
C ILE A 36 -1.52 -23.81 -10.62
N GLY A 37 -2.31 -24.21 -11.61
CA GLY A 37 -3.75 -23.89 -11.64
C GLY A 37 -4.06 -22.37 -11.68
N GLY A 38 -3.15 -21.55 -12.26
CA GLY A 38 -3.28 -20.09 -12.29
C GLY A 38 -2.78 -19.37 -11.04
N ILE A 39 -2.38 -20.10 -9.98
CA ILE A 39 -1.90 -19.57 -8.71
C ILE A 39 -0.37 -19.64 -8.68
N SER A 40 0.28 -18.58 -8.22
CA SER A 40 1.73 -18.51 -8.00
C SER A 40 1.98 -18.14 -6.54
N PHE A 41 2.90 -18.84 -5.89
CA PHE A 41 3.32 -18.51 -4.52
C PHE A 41 4.29 -17.33 -4.46
N GLY A 42 4.77 -16.89 -5.63
CA GLY A 42 5.63 -15.72 -5.74
C GLY A 42 6.90 -15.84 -4.87
N ILE A 43 7.27 -14.75 -4.23
CA ILE A 43 8.49 -14.63 -3.42
C ILE A 43 8.48 -15.55 -2.19
N ALA A 44 7.32 -16.04 -1.75
CA ALA A 44 7.20 -16.97 -0.62
C ALA A 44 7.88 -18.31 -0.88
N CYS A 45 8.10 -18.70 -2.15
CA CYS A 45 8.88 -19.89 -2.49
C CYS A 45 10.31 -19.86 -1.94
N VAL A 46 10.87 -18.68 -1.63
CA VAL A 46 12.17 -18.54 -0.98
C VAL A 46 12.20 -19.21 0.40
N LEU A 47 11.10 -19.18 1.14
CA LEU A 47 10.95 -19.92 2.40
C LEU A 47 11.17 -21.42 2.17
N PHE A 48 10.47 -22.00 1.18
CA PHE A 48 10.51 -23.44 0.91
C PHE A 48 11.86 -23.90 0.35
N THR A 49 12.53 -23.08 -0.47
CA THR A 49 13.91 -23.38 -0.91
C THR A 49 14.89 -23.29 0.25
N GLY A 50 14.69 -22.39 1.22
CA GLY A 50 15.45 -22.35 2.47
C GLY A 50 15.25 -23.61 3.31
N ILE A 51 13.99 -24.06 3.48
CA ILE A 51 13.66 -25.33 4.16
C ILE A 51 14.36 -26.50 3.49
N ALA A 52 14.27 -26.61 2.16
CA ALA A 52 14.93 -27.68 1.41
C ALA A 52 16.45 -27.64 1.60
N ALA A 53 17.08 -26.48 1.47
CA ALA A 53 18.53 -26.32 1.69
C ALA A 53 18.93 -26.79 3.09
N SER A 54 18.23 -26.36 4.13
CA SER A 54 18.50 -26.78 5.50
C SER A 54 18.29 -28.29 5.71
N HIS A 55 17.25 -28.87 5.12
CA HIS A 55 16.99 -30.30 5.15
C HIS A 55 18.13 -31.12 4.53
N PHE A 56 18.73 -30.62 3.44
CA PHE A 56 19.91 -31.25 2.81
C PHE A 56 21.24 -30.97 3.54
N GLY A 57 21.19 -30.36 4.74
CA GLY A 57 22.33 -30.15 5.60
C GLY A 57 23.15 -28.87 5.34
N PHE A 58 22.64 -27.95 4.51
CA PHE A 58 23.28 -26.64 4.32
C PHE A 58 23.01 -25.74 5.53
N THR A 59 23.89 -25.84 6.53
CA THR A 59 23.86 -24.99 7.73
C THR A 59 24.77 -23.78 7.54
N ILE A 60 24.42 -22.66 8.14
CA ILE A 60 25.19 -21.40 8.07
C ILE A 60 25.48 -20.88 9.48
N ASN A 61 26.42 -19.92 9.58
CA ASN A 61 26.77 -19.29 10.85
C ASN A 61 25.54 -18.62 11.47
N ALA A 62 25.17 -18.99 12.71
CA ALA A 62 23.97 -18.56 13.39
C ALA A 62 23.93 -17.03 13.64
N HIS A 63 25.09 -16.41 13.94
CA HIS A 63 25.15 -14.95 14.17
C HIS A 63 24.90 -14.17 12.88
N VAL A 64 25.47 -14.64 11.76
CA VAL A 64 25.25 -14.02 10.45
C VAL A 64 23.79 -14.21 10.03
N GLN A 65 23.23 -15.41 10.25
CA GLN A 65 21.81 -15.70 9.96
C GLN A 65 20.87 -14.77 10.74
N HIS A 66 21.12 -14.61 12.05
CA HIS A 66 20.33 -13.74 12.89
C HIS A 66 20.39 -12.28 12.41
N PHE A 67 21.59 -11.77 12.13
CA PHE A 67 21.75 -10.41 11.60
C PHE A 67 21.00 -10.21 10.27
N VAL A 68 21.16 -11.15 9.33
CA VAL A 68 20.50 -11.08 8.01
C VAL A 68 18.97 -11.13 8.16
N LYS A 69 18.45 -11.97 9.06
CA LYS A 69 17.03 -12.08 9.39
C LYS A 69 16.48 -10.74 9.88
N GLU A 70 17.08 -10.18 10.92
CA GLU A 70 16.62 -8.93 11.55
C GLU A 70 16.77 -7.73 10.62
N PHE A 71 17.91 -7.61 9.93
CA PHE A 71 18.11 -6.51 8.99
C PHE A 71 17.17 -6.59 7.79
N GLY A 72 16.95 -7.81 7.26
CA GLY A 72 15.96 -8.06 6.21
C GLY A 72 14.56 -7.67 6.65
N LEU A 73 14.15 -8.02 7.87
CA LEU A 73 12.87 -7.64 8.47
C LEU A 73 12.71 -6.12 8.56
N ILE A 74 13.71 -5.42 9.07
CA ILE A 74 13.70 -3.95 9.22
C ILE A 74 13.52 -3.28 7.85
N LEU A 75 14.33 -3.66 6.85
CA LEU A 75 14.22 -3.12 5.50
C LEU A 75 12.83 -3.36 4.91
N PHE A 76 12.32 -4.57 5.05
CA PHE A 76 11.03 -4.99 4.53
C PHE A 76 9.88 -4.20 5.17
N VAL A 77 9.85 -4.12 6.51
CA VAL A 77 8.75 -3.48 7.24
C VAL A 77 8.79 -1.97 7.10
N TYR A 78 9.98 -1.35 7.12
CA TYR A 78 10.14 0.08 6.92
C TYR A 78 9.65 0.53 5.54
N THR A 79 10.02 -0.21 4.49
CA THR A 79 9.59 0.10 3.12
C THR A 79 8.09 -0.12 2.91
N ILE A 80 7.49 -1.11 3.57
CA ILE A 80 6.02 -1.24 3.64
C ILE A 80 5.41 0.01 4.27
N GLY A 81 5.92 0.46 5.42
CA GLY A 81 5.43 1.65 6.11
C GLY A 81 5.45 2.91 5.22
N LEU A 82 6.54 3.10 4.45
CA LEU A 82 6.64 4.20 3.48
C LEU A 82 5.59 4.10 2.37
N GLN A 83 5.35 2.90 1.85
CA GLN A 83 4.38 2.66 0.78
C GLN A 83 2.94 2.85 1.26
N VAL A 84 2.64 2.37 2.44
CA VAL A 84 1.31 2.30 3.04
C VAL A 84 0.89 3.65 3.66
N GLY A 85 1.85 4.44 4.15
CA GLY A 85 1.60 5.64 4.95
C GLY A 85 0.66 6.67 4.31
N PRO A 86 0.76 7.02 3.01
CA PRO A 86 -0.18 7.95 2.39
C PRO A 86 -1.62 7.44 2.39
N GLY A 87 -1.82 6.14 2.10
CA GLY A 87 -3.13 5.50 2.06
C GLY A 87 -3.71 5.21 3.44
N PHE A 88 -2.86 5.00 4.47
CA PHE A 88 -3.29 4.67 5.83
C PHE A 88 -4.31 5.68 6.37
N PHE A 89 -3.99 6.97 6.31
CA PHE A 89 -4.90 8.02 6.80
C PHE A 89 -6.08 8.28 5.86
N ALA A 90 -5.89 8.08 4.54
CA ALA A 90 -6.97 8.23 3.57
C ALA A 90 -8.04 7.12 3.71
N SER A 91 -7.65 5.92 4.14
CA SER A 91 -8.55 4.78 4.33
C SER A 91 -9.59 4.99 5.45
N PHE A 92 -9.40 5.98 6.32
CA PHE A 92 -10.39 6.36 7.33
C PHE A 92 -11.45 7.36 6.84
N GLN A 93 -11.46 7.71 5.55
CA GLN A 93 -12.53 8.54 4.97
C GLN A 93 -13.75 7.69 4.62
N ARG A 94 -14.92 8.35 4.48
CA ARG A 94 -16.30 7.81 4.46
C ARG A 94 -16.52 6.36 3.97
N GLU A 95 -15.96 5.96 2.83
CA GLU A 95 -16.15 4.60 2.28
C GLU A 95 -15.18 3.58 2.84
N GLY A 96 -13.92 3.98 3.04
CA GLY A 96 -12.89 3.13 3.63
C GLY A 96 -13.23 2.65 5.04
N VAL A 97 -14.06 3.37 5.80
CA VAL A 97 -14.48 2.99 7.16
C VAL A 97 -15.19 1.64 7.18
N LYS A 98 -16.10 1.37 6.21
CA LYS A 98 -16.82 0.10 6.13
C LYS A 98 -15.87 -1.07 5.83
N PHE A 99 -14.97 -0.89 4.86
CA PHE A 99 -13.99 -1.90 4.52
C PHE A 99 -13.05 -2.18 5.70
N ASN A 100 -12.56 -1.12 6.34
CA ASN A 100 -11.68 -1.23 7.49
C ASN A 100 -12.38 -1.87 8.71
N ALA A 101 -13.65 -1.57 8.98
CA ALA A 101 -14.39 -2.20 10.06
C ALA A 101 -14.54 -3.72 9.85
N LEU A 102 -14.82 -4.16 8.62
CA LEU A 102 -14.90 -5.59 8.28
C LEU A 102 -13.51 -6.25 8.32
N ALA A 103 -12.46 -5.55 7.90
CA ALA A 103 -11.10 -6.05 7.96
C ALA A 103 -10.60 -6.18 9.42
N VAL A 104 -10.91 -5.21 10.29
CA VAL A 104 -10.66 -5.28 11.73
C VAL A 104 -11.37 -6.48 12.34
N LEU A 105 -12.63 -6.69 11.98
CA LEU A 105 -13.39 -7.87 12.42
C LEU A 105 -12.71 -9.17 12.00
N ALA A 106 -12.22 -9.28 10.76
CA ALA A 106 -11.49 -10.47 10.29
C ALA A 106 -10.23 -10.73 11.13
N VAL A 107 -9.46 -9.68 11.45
CA VAL A 107 -8.26 -9.80 12.29
C VAL A 107 -8.61 -10.22 13.71
N LEU A 108 -9.66 -9.63 14.30
CA LEU A 108 -10.11 -9.98 15.66
C LEU A 108 -10.67 -11.42 15.72
N LEU A 109 -11.44 -11.84 14.72
CA LEU A 109 -11.93 -13.22 14.64
C LEU A 109 -10.77 -14.22 14.50
N CYS A 110 -9.74 -13.88 13.73
CA CYS A 110 -8.52 -14.67 13.63
C CYS A 110 -7.82 -14.81 14.99
N MET A 111 -7.62 -13.69 15.68
CA MET A 111 -7.03 -13.67 17.04
C MET A 111 -7.84 -14.52 18.01
N LEU A 112 -9.16 -14.36 18.05
CA LEU A 112 -10.06 -15.15 18.90
C LEU A 112 -10.02 -16.64 18.56
N SER A 113 -9.93 -17.00 17.28
CA SER A 113 -9.78 -18.40 16.85
C SER A 113 -8.49 -19.01 17.38
N VAL A 114 -7.37 -18.26 17.32
CA VAL A 114 -6.07 -18.70 17.85
C VAL A 114 -6.14 -18.92 19.34
N ILE A 115 -6.68 -17.97 20.11
CA ILE A 115 -6.84 -18.08 21.57
C ILE A 115 -7.74 -19.28 21.91
N ALA A 116 -8.87 -19.45 21.23
CA ALA A 116 -9.78 -20.55 21.45
C ALA A 116 -9.10 -21.92 21.18
N ILE A 117 -8.37 -22.04 20.08
CA ILE A 117 -7.64 -23.26 19.73
C ILE A 117 -6.54 -23.55 20.75
N HIS A 118 -5.78 -22.53 21.19
CA HIS A 118 -4.77 -22.67 22.25
C HIS A 118 -5.37 -23.32 23.51
N TYR A 119 -6.51 -22.79 24.02
CA TYR A 119 -7.14 -23.35 25.20
C TYR A 119 -7.78 -24.74 24.99
N ILE A 120 -8.25 -25.05 23.78
CA ILE A 120 -8.87 -26.35 23.48
C ILE A 120 -7.81 -27.43 23.30
N THR A 121 -6.70 -27.11 22.62
CA THR A 121 -5.68 -28.11 22.23
C THR A 121 -4.51 -28.20 23.19
N GLY A 122 -4.28 -27.15 24.01
CA GLY A 122 -3.11 -27.04 24.87
C GLY A 122 -1.79 -26.77 24.11
N ILE A 123 -1.83 -26.52 22.81
CA ILE A 123 -0.64 -26.15 22.02
C ILE A 123 -0.13 -24.81 22.52
N ASP A 124 1.17 -24.69 22.72
CA ASP A 124 1.78 -23.45 23.21
C ASP A 124 1.51 -22.25 22.28
N MET A 125 1.47 -21.05 22.86
CA MET A 125 1.08 -19.84 22.12
C MET A 125 2.11 -19.45 21.05
N ALA A 126 3.40 -19.71 21.27
CA ALA A 126 4.42 -19.41 20.29
C ALA A 126 4.18 -20.23 19.00
N THR A 127 3.92 -21.54 19.12
CA THR A 127 3.50 -22.40 18.01
C THR A 127 2.23 -21.88 17.33
N MET A 128 1.21 -21.52 18.13
CA MET A 128 -0.05 -20.99 17.60
C MET A 128 0.11 -19.66 16.84
N VAL A 129 0.99 -18.78 17.29
CA VAL A 129 1.30 -17.52 16.58
C VAL A 129 2.06 -17.79 15.28
N GLY A 130 2.95 -18.79 15.28
CA GLY A 130 3.59 -19.29 14.04
C GLY A 130 2.54 -19.77 13.03
N ILE A 131 1.65 -20.70 13.46
CA ILE A 131 0.55 -21.22 12.63
C ILE A 131 -0.37 -20.08 12.14
N MET A 132 -0.75 -19.16 13.03
CA MET A 132 -1.56 -17.99 12.66
C MET A 132 -0.89 -17.15 11.57
N SER A 133 0.38 -16.82 11.79
CA SER A 133 1.11 -15.96 10.84
C SER A 133 1.21 -16.60 9.45
N GLY A 134 1.38 -17.93 9.39
CA GLY A 134 1.34 -18.71 8.14
C GLY A 134 -0.07 -18.75 7.52
N ALA A 135 -1.08 -19.07 8.33
CA ALA A 135 -2.48 -19.18 7.91
C ALA A 135 -3.05 -17.89 7.29
N VAL A 136 -2.50 -16.75 7.65
CA VAL A 136 -2.92 -15.44 7.10
C VAL A 136 -1.81 -14.75 6.30
N THR A 137 -0.77 -15.50 5.92
CA THR A 137 0.37 -15.04 5.09
C THR A 137 1.07 -13.79 5.63
N ASN A 138 1.05 -13.59 6.97
CA ASN A 138 1.55 -12.39 7.63
C ASN A 138 3.04 -12.50 8.00
N THR A 139 3.91 -12.37 7.02
CA THR A 139 5.37 -12.40 7.20
C THR A 139 5.89 -11.33 8.20
N PRO A 140 5.43 -10.06 8.16
CA PRO A 140 5.85 -9.05 9.14
C PRO A 140 5.44 -9.40 10.58
N GLY A 141 4.27 -10.02 10.76
CA GLY A 141 3.80 -10.46 12.07
C GLY A 141 4.62 -11.60 12.63
N LEU A 142 5.05 -12.55 11.79
CA LEU A 142 5.98 -13.60 12.20
C LEU A 142 7.28 -12.99 12.74
N GLY A 143 7.91 -12.08 11.98
CA GLY A 143 9.15 -11.44 12.41
C GLY A 143 8.99 -10.64 13.69
N ALA A 144 7.87 -9.94 13.85
CA ALA A 144 7.55 -9.22 15.08
C ALA A 144 7.39 -10.17 16.28
N ALA A 145 6.71 -11.30 16.09
CA ALA A 145 6.54 -12.33 17.12
C ALA A 145 7.88 -12.96 17.52
N GLN A 146 8.75 -13.28 16.53
CA GLN A 146 10.09 -13.83 16.79
C GLN A 146 10.95 -12.84 17.59
N ALA A 147 11.01 -11.57 17.17
CA ALA A 147 11.76 -10.55 17.90
C ALA A 147 11.23 -10.39 19.33
N THR A 148 9.90 -10.40 19.52
CA THR A 148 9.29 -10.31 20.86
C THR A 148 9.60 -11.54 21.70
N LEU A 149 9.51 -12.75 21.16
CA LEU A 149 9.85 -13.98 21.87
C LEU A 149 11.32 -14.02 22.28
N SER A 150 12.21 -13.62 21.39
CA SER A 150 13.66 -13.52 21.68
C SER A 150 13.99 -12.51 22.78
N ASP A 151 13.25 -11.38 22.84
CA ASP A 151 13.38 -10.38 23.91
C ASP A 151 12.88 -10.93 25.29
N LEU A 152 11.81 -11.73 25.28
CA LEU A 152 11.21 -12.30 26.51
C LEU A 152 11.93 -13.54 27.01
N SER A 153 12.34 -14.40 26.10
CA SER A 153 12.94 -15.70 26.37
C SER A 153 14.09 -15.98 25.42
N PRO A 154 15.32 -15.49 25.70
CA PRO A 154 16.47 -15.65 24.80
C PRO A 154 16.85 -17.11 24.49
N THR A 155 16.39 -18.05 25.31
CA THR A 155 16.60 -19.50 25.13
C THR A 155 15.47 -20.19 24.37
N ALA A 156 14.36 -19.49 24.10
CA ALA A 156 13.25 -20.06 23.36
C ALA A 156 13.64 -20.28 21.88
N ALA A 157 13.23 -21.42 21.34
CA ALA A 157 13.57 -21.75 19.97
C ALA A 157 12.68 -21.00 18.97
N ASP A 158 13.21 -19.99 18.30
CA ASP A 158 12.54 -19.29 17.16
C ASP A 158 12.10 -20.26 16.06
N SER A 159 12.72 -21.43 15.97
CA SER A 159 12.39 -22.47 14.99
C SER A 159 10.95 -22.96 15.07
N VAL A 160 10.30 -22.91 16.23
CA VAL A 160 8.90 -23.36 16.42
C VAL A 160 7.95 -22.42 15.69
N LEU A 161 8.12 -21.09 15.85
CA LEU A 161 7.34 -20.09 15.11
C LEU A 161 7.56 -20.25 13.60
N SER A 162 8.81 -20.42 13.18
CA SER A 162 9.18 -20.58 11.75
C SER A 162 8.55 -21.84 11.16
N THR A 163 8.58 -22.95 11.89
CA THR A 163 8.00 -24.23 11.46
C THR A 163 6.48 -24.14 11.35
N GLY A 164 5.81 -23.61 12.40
CA GLY A 164 4.35 -23.39 12.39
C GLY A 164 3.91 -22.51 11.22
N TYR A 165 4.65 -21.44 10.95
CA TYR A 165 4.43 -20.57 9.80
C TYR A 165 4.55 -21.33 8.48
N ALA A 166 5.64 -22.08 8.28
CA ALA A 166 5.91 -22.79 7.04
C ALA A 166 4.87 -23.88 6.75
N VAL A 167 4.42 -24.61 7.78
CA VAL A 167 3.40 -25.67 7.66
C VAL A 167 2.03 -25.08 7.30
N ALA A 168 1.64 -23.96 7.87
CA ALA A 168 0.33 -23.36 7.65
C ALA A 168 0.25 -22.50 6.37
N TYR A 169 1.37 -21.96 5.88
CA TYR A 169 1.43 -20.98 4.80
C TYR A 169 0.79 -21.43 3.47
N PRO A 170 1.03 -22.65 2.97
CA PRO A 170 0.43 -23.08 1.70
C PRO A 170 -1.09 -23.04 1.74
N PHE A 171 -1.68 -23.48 2.86
CA PHE A 171 -3.12 -23.42 3.03
C PHE A 171 -3.64 -22.00 3.25
N GLY A 172 -2.82 -21.11 3.83
CA GLY A 172 -3.13 -19.69 3.96
C GLY A 172 -3.51 -19.08 2.61
N VAL A 173 -2.65 -19.23 1.60
CA VAL A 173 -2.90 -18.74 0.23
C VAL A 173 -4.10 -19.45 -0.41
N LEU A 174 -4.09 -20.78 -0.40
CA LEU A 174 -5.15 -21.60 -1.03
C LEU A 174 -6.50 -21.38 -0.36
N GLY A 175 -6.55 -21.29 0.97
CA GLY A 175 -7.77 -21.10 1.75
C GLY A 175 -8.51 -19.81 1.40
N ILE A 176 -7.79 -18.70 1.22
CA ILE A 176 -8.38 -17.42 0.80
C ILE A 176 -9.05 -17.56 -0.57
N ILE A 177 -8.34 -18.20 -1.53
CA ILE A 177 -8.86 -18.45 -2.88
C ILE A 177 -10.06 -19.37 -2.84
N LEU A 178 -10.02 -20.43 -2.02
CA LEU A 178 -11.15 -21.36 -1.85
C LEU A 178 -12.39 -20.65 -1.29
N VAL A 179 -12.24 -19.72 -0.35
CA VAL A 179 -13.37 -18.90 0.15
C VAL A 179 -13.97 -18.06 -0.97
N MET A 180 -13.15 -17.42 -1.81
CA MET A 180 -13.64 -16.65 -2.95
C MET A 180 -14.40 -17.51 -3.95
N LEU A 181 -13.82 -18.65 -4.35
CA LEU A 181 -14.45 -19.59 -5.28
C LEU A 181 -15.72 -20.22 -4.69
N GLY A 182 -15.67 -20.62 -3.40
CA GLY A 182 -16.81 -21.14 -2.68
C GLY A 182 -17.98 -20.16 -2.62
N MET A 183 -17.69 -18.89 -2.30
CA MET A 183 -18.70 -17.83 -2.30
C MET A 183 -19.30 -17.62 -3.70
N LYS A 184 -18.46 -17.62 -4.76
CA LYS A 184 -18.94 -17.53 -6.15
C LYS A 184 -19.88 -18.68 -6.52
N ALA A 185 -19.49 -19.91 -6.17
CA ALA A 185 -20.26 -21.10 -6.49
C ALA A 185 -21.57 -21.18 -5.69
N LEU A 186 -21.51 -21.00 -4.37
CA LEU A 186 -22.68 -21.10 -3.47
C LEU A 186 -23.72 -20.02 -3.74
N LEU A 187 -23.30 -18.79 -3.99
CA LEU A 187 -24.18 -17.66 -4.26
C LEU A 187 -24.49 -17.50 -5.76
N LYS A 188 -24.01 -18.39 -6.62
CA LYS A 188 -24.18 -18.36 -8.08
C LYS A 188 -23.88 -16.98 -8.69
N ILE A 189 -22.76 -16.38 -8.28
CA ILE A 189 -22.40 -15.01 -8.61
C ILE A 189 -22.03 -14.88 -10.09
N ASN A 190 -22.71 -13.95 -10.79
CA ASN A 190 -22.34 -13.53 -12.15
C ASN A 190 -21.42 -12.32 -12.06
N ILE A 191 -20.14 -12.49 -12.43
CA ILE A 191 -19.11 -11.44 -12.37
C ILE A 191 -19.49 -10.22 -13.22
N GLU A 192 -20.04 -10.43 -14.43
CA GLU A 192 -20.42 -9.33 -15.31
C GLU A 192 -21.60 -8.50 -14.73
N ALA A 193 -22.55 -9.16 -14.06
CA ALA A 193 -23.61 -8.47 -13.36
C ALA A 193 -23.07 -7.64 -12.17
N GLU A 194 -22.13 -8.20 -11.39
CA GLU A 194 -21.48 -7.50 -10.28
C GLU A 194 -20.65 -6.30 -10.77
N LYS A 195 -19.94 -6.40 -11.90
CA LYS A 195 -19.23 -5.27 -12.53
C LYS A 195 -20.19 -4.15 -12.89
N ARG A 196 -21.32 -4.48 -13.55
CA ARG A 196 -22.35 -3.51 -13.89
C ARG A 196 -22.94 -2.83 -12.66
N LEU A 197 -23.26 -3.59 -11.62
CA LEU A 197 -23.76 -3.06 -10.35
C LEU A 197 -22.74 -2.13 -9.69
N HIS A 198 -21.45 -2.50 -9.71
CA HIS A 198 -20.38 -1.63 -9.21
C HIS A 198 -20.32 -0.32 -9.99
N SER A 199 -20.32 -0.39 -11.32
CA SER A 199 -20.28 0.80 -12.17
C SER A 199 -21.52 1.70 -12.00
N PHE A 200 -22.70 1.13 -11.73
CA PHE A 200 -23.92 1.90 -11.42
C PHE A 200 -23.86 2.56 -10.03
N ARG A 201 -23.39 1.85 -9.00
CA ARG A 201 -23.28 2.39 -7.64
C ARG A 201 -22.23 3.50 -7.55
N HIS A 202 -21.11 3.34 -8.25
CA HIS A 202 -20.01 4.29 -8.22
C HIS A 202 -20.00 5.28 -9.39
N ARG A 203 -21.09 5.38 -10.16
CA ARG A 203 -21.24 6.44 -11.20
C ARG A 203 -21.11 7.86 -10.66
N GLY A 204 -21.18 8.04 -9.32
CA GLY A 204 -21.01 9.31 -8.62
C GLY A 204 -19.80 9.39 -7.68
N GLU A 205 -19.07 8.28 -7.42
CA GLU A 205 -18.20 8.14 -6.25
C GLU A 205 -16.71 8.00 -6.55
N HIS A 206 -16.30 7.66 -7.77
CA HIS A 206 -14.90 7.88 -8.13
C HIS A 206 -14.71 9.37 -8.35
N SER A 207 -13.88 9.99 -7.52
CA SER A 207 -13.43 11.37 -7.71
C SER A 207 -12.56 11.44 -8.97
N THR A 208 -13.16 11.19 -10.12
CA THR A 208 -12.54 11.45 -11.41
C THR A 208 -12.65 12.94 -11.62
N ILE A 209 -11.53 13.60 -11.51
CA ILE A 209 -11.44 15.01 -11.87
C ILE A 209 -11.80 15.14 -13.33
N VAL A 210 -12.91 15.81 -13.57
CA VAL A 210 -13.44 16.03 -14.92
C VAL A 210 -13.16 17.47 -15.38
N ARG A 211 -13.14 17.62 -16.69
CA ARG A 211 -13.19 18.92 -17.36
C ARG A 211 -14.62 19.12 -17.82
N VAL A 212 -15.25 20.17 -17.37
CA VAL A 212 -16.64 20.53 -17.73
C VAL A 212 -16.69 21.99 -18.15
N ALA A 213 -17.45 22.30 -19.17
CA ALA A 213 -17.66 23.65 -19.66
C ALA A 213 -19.11 24.05 -19.43
N PHE A 214 -19.32 25.26 -18.94
CA PHE A 214 -20.64 25.84 -18.72
C PHE A 214 -20.72 27.22 -19.37
N GLU A 215 -21.87 27.51 -19.99
CA GLU A 215 -22.20 28.84 -20.46
C GLU A 215 -22.75 29.67 -19.29
N LEU A 216 -22.25 30.90 -19.15
CA LEU A 216 -22.65 31.79 -18.08
C LEU A 216 -24.02 32.41 -18.37
N GLU A 217 -25.02 31.90 -17.67
CA GLU A 217 -26.43 32.34 -17.77
C GLU A 217 -26.92 33.06 -16.51
N ASN A 218 -26.23 32.88 -15.35
CA ASN A 218 -26.65 33.43 -14.07
C ASN A 218 -26.41 34.95 -13.99
N PRO A 219 -27.49 35.77 -13.95
CA PRO A 219 -27.34 37.22 -13.87
C PRO A 219 -26.62 37.74 -12.63
N ALA A 220 -26.61 36.94 -11.55
CA ALA A 220 -25.94 37.30 -10.31
C ALA A 220 -24.41 37.36 -10.45
N LEU A 221 -23.84 36.78 -11.51
CA LEU A 221 -22.40 36.75 -11.81
C LEU A 221 -22.00 37.74 -12.91
N PHE A 222 -22.92 38.37 -13.62
CA PHE A 222 -22.61 39.33 -14.66
C PHE A 222 -21.89 40.56 -14.09
N GLY A 223 -20.84 40.98 -14.74
CA GLY A 223 -19.98 42.09 -14.30
C GLY A 223 -19.13 41.83 -13.08
N LYS A 224 -19.18 40.60 -12.51
CA LYS A 224 -18.33 40.21 -11.38
C LYS A 224 -17.05 39.52 -11.84
N GLN A 225 -16.07 39.48 -10.96
CA GLN A 225 -14.80 38.79 -11.21
C GLN A 225 -14.96 37.28 -11.02
N VAL A 226 -14.07 36.50 -11.67
CA VAL A 226 -14.00 35.04 -11.51
C VAL A 226 -13.78 34.64 -10.03
N SER A 227 -13.05 35.45 -9.25
CA SER A 227 -12.87 35.28 -7.81
C SER A 227 -14.17 35.16 -7.03
N THR A 228 -15.27 35.77 -7.52
CA THR A 228 -16.61 35.69 -6.88
C THR A 228 -17.13 34.24 -6.89
N ILE A 229 -16.84 33.45 -7.93
CA ILE A 229 -17.22 32.03 -7.98
C ILE A 229 -16.52 31.25 -6.87
N HIS A 230 -15.23 31.50 -6.65
CA HIS A 230 -14.45 30.87 -5.58
C HIS A 230 -14.95 31.21 -4.18
N GLN A 231 -15.50 32.42 -3.98
CA GLN A 231 -16.08 32.85 -2.70
C GLN A 231 -17.46 32.27 -2.43
N THR A 232 -18.18 31.86 -3.49
CA THR A 232 -19.55 31.37 -3.38
C THR A 232 -19.61 29.86 -3.10
N LEU A 233 -18.58 29.11 -3.49
CA LEU A 233 -18.57 27.65 -3.43
C LEU A 233 -17.54 27.17 -2.39
N ASP A 234 -17.92 26.16 -1.62
CA ASP A 234 -17.19 25.58 -0.50
C ASP A 234 -16.33 24.34 -0.86
N PHE A 235 -16.14 24.07 -2.15
CA PHE A 235 -15.37 22.94 -2.66
C PHE A 235 -14.27 23.38 -3.62
N ASN A 236 -13.26 22.50 -3.82
CA ASN A 236 -12.13 22.80 -4.68
C ASN A 236 -12.48 22.63 -6.16
N PHE A 237 -12.23 23.65 -6.94
CA PHE A 237 -12.30 23.64 -8.39
C PHE A 237 -11.29 24.64 -8.96
N ILE A 238 -10.97 24.52 -10.25
CA ILE A 238 -10.13 25.48 -10.97
C ILE A 238 -10.87 25.96 -12.20
N CYS A 239 -11.01 27.26 -12.35
CA CYS A 239 -11.29 27.89 -13.64
C CYS A 239 -10.01 27.80 -14.47
N SER A 240 -10.03 27.02 -15.55
CA SER A 240 -8.83 26.78 -16.36
C SER A 240 -8.74 27.75 -17.53
N ARG A 241 -9.82 27.93 -18.29
CA ARG A 241 -9.91 28.78 -19.46
C ARG A 241 -11.31 29.36 -19.57
N ILE A 242 -11.42 30.48 -20.28
CA ILE A 242 -12.70 31.10 -20.62
C ILE A 242 -12.70 31.36 -22.13
N PHE A 243 -13.78 30.99 -22.80
CA PHE A 243 -14.06 31.42 -24.17
C PHE A 243 -14.93 32.67 -24.10
N LYS A 244 -14.36 33.78 -24.55
CA LYS A 244 -14.97 35.12 -24.46
C LYS A 244 -14.72 35.86 -25.77
N ASN A 245 -15.76 36.47 -26.37
CA ASN A 245 -15.68 37.24 -27.61
C ASN A 245 -14.97 36.51 -28.77
N GLY A 246 -15.21 35.19 -28.90
CA GLY A 246 -14.60 34.38 -29.97
C GLY A 246 -13.16 33.90 -29.69
N GLU A 247 -12.56 34.25 -28.56
CA GLU A 247 -11.21 33.86 -28.19
C GLU A 247 -11.16 33.04 -26.89
N VAL A 248 -10.23 32.07 -26.85
CA VAL A 248 -9.89 31.35 -25.61
C VAL A 248 -8.82 32.14 -24.86
N ILE A 249 -9.11 32.50 -23.61
CA ILE A 249 -8.18 33.15 -22.68
C ILE A 249 -7.91 32.25 -21.47
N LEU A 250 -6.75 32.36 -20.86
CA LEU A 250 -6.43 31.68 -19.60
C LEU A 250 -7.17 32.34 -18.45
N ALA A 251 -7.88 31.55 -17.66
CA ALA A 251 -8.66 32.09 -16.55
C ALA A 251 -7.74 32.62 -15.42
N ASN A 252 -8.10 33.77 -14.86
CA ASN A 252 -7.53 34.33 -13.64
C ASN A 252 -8.64 35.02 -12.82
N ASP A 253 -8.36 35.31 -11.57
CA ASP A 253 -9.33 35.82 -10.59
C ASP A 253 -9.90 37.21 -10.93
N HIS A 254 -9.21 38.01 -11.77
CA HIS A 254 -9.58 39.38 -12.09
C HIS A 254 -10.43 39.55 -13.37
N ILE A 255 -10.63 38.47 -14.12
CA ILE A 255 -11.46 38.52 -15.33
C ILE A 255 -12.91 38.84 -14.96
N ILE A 256 -13.46 39.85 -15.62
CA ILE A 256 -14.86 40.23 -15.50
C ILE A 256 -15.71 39.31 -16.38
N LEU A 257 -16.71 38.70 -15.78
CA LEU A 257 -17.62 37.75 -16.39
C LEU A 257 -18.76 38.45 -17.11
N GLU A 258 -19.10 38.01 -18.32
CA GLU A 258 -20.19 38.56 -19.13
C GLU A 258 -21.15 37.44 -19.54
N LYS A 259 -22.38 37.82 -19.86
CA LYS A 259 -23.40 36.87 -20.34
C LYS A 259 -22.89 36.13 -21.59
N GLY A 260 -23.00 34.80 -21.59
CA GLY A 260 -22.58 33.96 -22.72
C GLY A 260 -21.09 33.58 -22.71
N ASP A 261 -20.30 34.05 -21.73
CA ASP A 261 -18.94 33.53 -21.54
C ASP A 261 -19.00 32.02 -21.26
N ILE A 262 -18.14 31.23 -21.89
CA ILE A 262 -18.07 29.80 -21.63
C ILE A 262 -16.84 29.51 -20.78
N ILE A 263 -17.06 28.95 -19.59
CA ILE A 263 -16.03 28.75 -18.59
C ILE A 263 -15.69 27.27 -18.48
N LEU A 264 -14.41 26.91 -18.67
CA LEU A 264 -13.89 25.56 -18.49
C LEU A 264 -13.42 25.36 -17.06
N PHE A 265 -14.10 24.47 -16.35
CA PHE A 265 -13.75 24.05 -15.00
C PHE A 265 -13.01 22.72 -14.97
N VAL A 266 -12.08 22.60 -14.04
CA VAL A 266 -11.50 21.34 -13.58
C VAL A 266 -11.98 21.11 -12.16
N VAL A 267 -12.78 20.09 -11.96
CA VAL A 267 -13.51 19.85 -10.71
C VAL A 267 -13.71 18.34 -10.50
N ASP A 268 -13.93 17.93 -9.26
CA ASP A 268 -14.39 16.59 -8.96
C ASP A 268 -15.82 16.41 -9.52
N LYS A 269 -16.06 15.29 -10.21
CA LYS A 269 -17.31 14.99 -10.89
C LYS A 269 -18.56 15.15 -10.01
N GLN A 270 -18.45 14.83 -8.73
CA GLN A 270 -19.55 14.96 -7.76
C GLN A 270 -20.06 16.41 -7.60
N TYR A 271 -19.21 17.41 -7.89
CA TYR A 271 -19.57 18.84 -7.77
C TYR A 271 -19.96 19.48 -9.11
N SER A 272 -19.95 18.73 -10.21
CA SER A 272 -20.29 19.24 -11.54
C SER A 272 -21.72 19.80 -11.59
N GLU A 273 -22.67 19.13 -10.94
CA GLU A 273 -24.08 19.58 -10.88
C GLU A 273 -24.24 20.88 -10.07
N LYS A 274 -23.47 21.03 -8.97
CA LYS A 274 -23.48 22.27 -8.18
C LYS A 274 -22.93 23.46 -8.98
N LEU A 275 -21.91 23.22 -9.81
CA LEU A 275 -21.40 24.23 -10.73
C LEU A 275 -22.42 24.60 -11.80
N SER A 276 -23.10 23.61 -12.41
CA SER A 276 -24.17 23.87 -13.39
C SER A 276 -25.28 24.75 -12.81
N ASN A 277 -25.72 24.47 -11.58
CA ASN A 277 -26.75 25.24 -10.89
C ASN A 277 -26.35 26.70 -10.60
N LEU A 278 -25.04 26.97 -10.41
CA LEU A 278 -24.53 28.33 -10.16
C LEU A 278 -24.24 29.09 -11.45
N ILE A 279 -23.67 28.42 -12.46
CA ILE A 279 -23.14 29.07 -13.67
C ILE A 279 -24.19 29.11 -14.78
N GLY A 280 -24.78 27.96 -15.13
CA GLY A 280 -25.71 27.78 -16.22
C GLY A 280 -25.61 26.45 -16.94
N ALA A 281 -26.03 26.41 -18.20
CA ALA A 281 -26.11 25.19 -18.99
C ALA A 281 -24.75 24.59 -19.30
N SER A 282 -24.64 23.25 -19.22
CA SER A 282 -23.45 22.52 -19.65
C SER A 282 -23.36 22.50 -21.16
N VAL A 283 -22.18 22.83 -21.69
CA VAL A 283 -21.86 22.80 -23.13
C VAL A 283 -20.81 21.72 -23.43
N LYS A 284 -20.73 21.30 -24.72
CA LYS A 284 -19.71 20.34 -25.14
C LYS A 284 -18.32 20.96 -25.07
N THR A 285 -17.49 20.45 -24.16
CA THR A 285 -16.14 20.99 -23.90
C THR A 285 -15.29 21.02 -25.16
N GLU A 286 -15.39 20.00 -26.03
CA GLU A 286 -14.58 19.85 -27.24
C GLU A 286 -14.89 20.91 -28.31
N GLU A 287 -16.08 21.48 -28.30
CA GLU A 287 -16.54 22.51 -29.24
C GLU A 287 -15.80 23.83 -29.03
N TYR A 288 -15.60 24.22 -27.79
CA TYR A 288 -14.97 25.50 -27.42
C TYR A 288 -13.50 25.36 -26.97
N PHE A 289 -13.11 24.15 -26.50
CA PHE A 289 -11.78 23.86 -25.99
C PHE A 289 -11.21 22.56 -26.58
N PRO A 290 -11.03 22.49 -27.93
CA PRO A 290 -10.60 21.25 -28.59
C PRO A 290 -9.22 20.80 -28.14
N GLU A 291 -9.01 19.47 -28.04
CA GLU A 291 -7.70 18.88 -27.67
C GLU A 291 -6.74 18.71 -28.87
N ALA A 292 -7.23 18.70 -30.09
CA ALA A 292 -6.53 18.18 -31.27
C ALA A 292 -6.37 19.16 -32.46
N THR A 293 -6.22 20.48 -32.26
CA THR A 293 -5.95 21.41 -33.36
C THR A 293 -4.51 21.94 -33.34
N ASN A 294 -3.91 22.13 -34.51
CA ASN A 294 -2.53 22.64 -34.67
C ASN A 294 -2.35 24.12 -34.25
N GLU A 295 -3.42 24.83 -33.96
CA GLU A 295 -3.44 26.26 -33.56
C GLU A 295 -3.76 26.46 -32.08
N LYS A 296 -3.16 25.65 -31.19
CA LYS A 296 -3.42 25.77 -29.76
C LYS A 296 -2.76 26.99 -29.15
N LYS A 297 -3.53 27.99 -28.77
CA LYS A 297 -3.06 29.12 -27.95
C LYS A 297 -2.59 28.65 -26.56
N PHE A 298 -3.27 27.61 -25.98
CA PHE A 298 -2.96 27.04 -24.67
C PHE A 298 -2.97 25.50 -24.71
N ILE A 299 -1.92 24.90 -24.17
CA ILE A 299 -1.74 23.44 -24.06
C ILE A 299 -1.65 23.03 -22.58
N SER A 300 -1.87 21.75 -22.34
CA SER A 300 -1.73 21.13 -21.01
C SER A 300 -0.48 20.27 -20.99
N ARG A 301 0.37 20.41 -19.95
CA ARG A 301 1.60 19.62 -19.78
C ARG A 301 1.69 19.07 -18.36
N ARG A 302 2.13 17.84 -18.23
CA ARG A 302 2.50 17.25 -16.94
C ARG A 302 3.95 17.58 -16.62
N ILE A 303 4.20 18.12 -15.43
CA ILE A 303 5.51 18.55 -14.95
C ILE A 303 5.76 17.90 -13.60
N ASN A 304 6.93 17.27 -13.41
CA ASN A 304 7.34 16.73 -12.12
C ASN A 304 7.99 17.81 -11.26
N VAL A 305 7.55 17.91 -10.02
CA VAL A 305 8.08 18.88 -9.05
C VAL A 305 9.39 18.35 -8.48
N THR A 306 10.51 18.98 -8.86
CA THR A 306 11.85 18.56 -8.45
C THR A 306 12.74 19.71 -7.97
N GLN A 307 12.27 20.98 -8.05
CA GLN A 307 12.97 22.13 -7.50
C GLN A 307 12.50 22.45 -6.10
N LYS A 308 13.44 22.75 -5.20
CA LYS A 308 13.19 22.99 -3.77
C LYS A 308 12.23 24.17 -3.55
N GLU A 309 12.39 25.20 -4.33
CA GLU A 309 11.57 26.42 -4.26
C GLU A 309 10.10 26.16 -4.57
N ALA A 310 9.82 25.12 -5.37
CA ALA A 310 8.46 24.76 -5.76
C ALA A 310 7.73 23.93 -4.69
N TYR A 311 8.42 23.11 -3.90
CA TYR A 311 7.75 22.22 -2.93
C TYR A 311 7.82 22.69 -1.47
N THR A 312 8.37 23.88 -1.21
CA THR A 312 8.39 24.48 0.13
C THR A 312 7.22 25.41 0.40
N LYS A 313 6.55 25.90 -0.65
CA LYS A 313 5.50 26.93 -0.60
C LYS A 313 4.13 26.38 -0.98
N LYS A 314 3.05 27.06 -0.58
CA LYS A 314 1.71 26.83 -1.10
C LYS A 314 1.59 27.40 -2.52
N LEU A 315 0.65 26.86 -3.32
CA LEU A 315 0.38 27.38 -4.66
C LEU A 315 -0.01 28.86 -4.66
N SER A 316 -0.78 29.30 -3.67
CA SER A 316 -1.14 30.71 -3.48
C SER A 316 0.06 31.63 -3.24
N GLU A 317 1.05 31.17 -2.47
CA GLU A 317 2.28 31.94 -2.17
C GLU A 317 3.21 32.07 -3.38
N MET A 318 3.09 31.17 -4.35
CA MET A 318 3.96 31.15 -5.53
C MET A 318 3.53 32.14 -6.61
N ASN A 319 2.31 32.69 -6.55
CA ASN A 319 1.73 33.57 -7.57
C ASN A 319 2.01 33.08 -9.00
N ILE A 320 1.64 31.81 -9.25
CA ILE A 320 2.04 31.06 -10.46
C ILE A 320 1.53 31.76 -11.73
N TYR A 321 0.28 32.23 -11.70
CA TYR A 321 -0.28 32.95 -12.84
C TYR A 321 0.45 34.28 -13.10
N GLY A 322 0.67 35.10 -12.07
CA GLY A 322 1.32 36.39 -12.21
C GLY A 322 2.79 36.31 -12.66
N ARG A 323 3.51 35.27 -12.21
CA ARG A 323 4.93 35.06 -12.53
C ARG A 323 5.17 34.37 -13.87
N PHE A 324 4.34 33.40 -14.22
CA PHE A 324 4.60 32.50 -15.34
C PHE A 324 3.47 32.47 -16.39
N GLY A 325 2.34 33.11 -16.12
CA GLY A 325 1.17 33.09 -17.02
C GLY A 325 0.55 31.70 -17.21
N VAL A 326 0.70 30.81 -16.23
CA VAL A 326 0.19 29.44 -16.31
C VAL A 326 -0.74 29.15 -15.13
N THR A 327 -1.63 28.14 -15.31
CA THR A 327 -2.53 27.66 -14.27
C THR A 327 -2.23 26.21 -13.94
N VAL A 328 -2.01 25.87 -12.65
CA VAL A 328 -1.92 24.49 -12.18
C VAL A 328 -3.34 23.98 -11.93
N THR A 329 -3.74 22.91 -12.59
CA THR A 329 -5.11 22.39 -12.55
C THR A 329 -5.26 21.15 -11.68
N ARG A 330 -4.26 20.28 -11.69
CA ARG A 330 -4.29 19.00 -10.98
C ARG A 330 -2.93 18.70 -10.38
N VAL A 331 -2.94 17.95 -9.28
CA VAL A 331 -1.76 17.38 -8.63
C VAL A 331 -1.95 15.87 -8.53
N TYR A 332 -0.97 15.12 -9.00
CA TYR A 332 -0.88 13.68 -8.82
C TYR A 332 0.21 13.36 -7.81
N ARG A 333 -0.15 12.72 -6.71
CA ARG A 333 0.72 12.38 -5.58
C ARG A 333 0.45 10.97 -5.10
N ALA A 334 1.46 10.13 -5.06
CA ALA A 334 1.38 8.77 -4.51
C ALA A 334 0.18 7.94 -5.02
N GLY A 335 -0.12 8.01 -6.33
CA GLY A 335 -1.22 7.26 -6.94
C GLY A 335 -2.58 7.99 -6.92
N ILE A 336 -2.70 9.13 -6.25
CA ILE A 336 -3.96 9.90 -6.13
C ILE A 336 -3.86 11.19 -6.93
N GLU A 337 -4.86 11.44 -7.80
CA GLU A 337 -5.02 12.72 -8.50
C GLU A 337 -6.07 13.57 -7.78
N PHE A 338 -5.76 14.85 -7.54
CA PHE A 338 -6.69 15.81 -6.92
C PHE A 338 -6.58 17.20 -7.57
N VAL A 339 -7.63 18.01 -7.43
CA VAL A 339 -7.68 19.39 -7.95
C VAL A 339 -6.68 20.24 -7.18
N ALA A 340 -5.90 21.04 -7.91
CA ALA A 340 -4.96 21.99 -7.31
C ALA A 340 -5.72 23.12 -6.61
N SER A 341 -5.67 23.19 -5.29
CA SER A 341 -6.24 24.30 -4.53
C SER A 341 -5.16 25.34 -4.18
N PRO A 342 -5.54 26.60 -3.91
CA PRO A 342 -4.60 27.64 -3.48
C PRO A 342 -3.76 27.25 -2.24
N ASP A 343 -4.38 26.47 -1.33
CA ASP A 343 -3.73 25.98 -0.11
C ASP A 343 -2.89 24.72 -0.31
N THR A 344 -2.88 24.16 -1.51
CA THR A 344 -2.08 22.98 -1.82
C THR A 344 -0.60 23.30 -1.71
N LYS A 345 0.10 22.65 -0.77
CA LYS A 345 1.56 22.64 -0.69
C LYS A 345 2.07 21.48 -1.54
N LEU A 346 2.85 21.81 -2.57
CA LEU A 346 3.48 20.80 -3.42
C LEU A 346 4.54 20.03 -2.63
N GLN A 347 4.82 18.80 -3.07
CA GLN A 347 5.86 17.95 -2.52
C GLN A 347 6.83 17.53 -3.61
N PHE A 348 8.06 17.22 -3.23
CA PHE A 348 9.02 16.65 -4.16
C PHE A 348 8.46 15.33 -4.72
N GLY A 349 8.51 15.18 -6.05
CA GLY A 349 7.97 14.01 -6.74
C GLY A 349 6.49 14.11 -7.13
N ASP A 350 5.77 15.16 -6.73
CA ASP A 350 4.43 15.42 -7.28
C ASP A 350 4.51 15.60 -8.80
N THR A 351 3.49 15.12 -9.50
CA THR A 351 3.27 15.44 -10.91
C THR A 351 2.11 16.42 -11.02
N ILE A 352 2.39 17.64 -11.45
CA ILE A 352 1.36 18.67 -11.64
C ILE A 352 0.95 18.77 -13.10
N THR A 353 -0.34 19.01 -13.34
CA THR A 353 -0.86 19.35 -14.67
C THR A 353 -0.99 20.86 -14.79
N VAL A 354 -0.23 21.43 -15.70
CA VAL A 354 -0.11 22.88 -15.90
C VAL A 354 -0.66 23.25 -17.28
N VAL A 355 -1.42 24.33 -17.36
CA VAL A 355 -2.02 24.88 -18.58
C VAL A 355 -1.45 26.27 -18.87
N GLY A 356 -1.03 26.48 -20.11
CA GLY A 356 -0.45 27.75 -20.57
C GLY A 356 -0.03 27.67 -22.04
N SER A 357 0.55 28.77 -22.57
CA SER A 357 1.18 28.74 -23.89
C SER A 357 2.47 27.91 -23.85
N GLU A 358 2.97 27.48 -24.99
CA GLU A 358 4.19 26.64 -25.03
C GLU A 358 5.41 27.33 -24.40
N GLU A 359 5.56 28.64 -24.62
CA GLU A 359 6.66 29.44 -24.05
C GLU A 359 6.54 29.53 -22.52
N GLN A 360 5.33 29.83 -22.03
CA GLN A 360 5.04 29.92 -20.59
C GLN A 360 5.28 28.58 -19.91
N LEU A 361 4.87 27.48 -20.53
CA LEU A 361 5.11 26.13 -20.02
C LEU A 361 6.59 25.75 -19.99
N LYS A 362 7.41 26.23 -20.93
CA LYS A 362 8.88 26.04 -20.87
C LYS A 362 9.48 26.73 -19.64
N ILE A 363 9.05 27.96 -19.36
CA ILE A 363 9.50 28.74 -18.19
C ILE A 363 9.04 28.03 -16.90
N ALA A 364 7.76 27.69 -16.79
CA ALA A 364 7.20 26.98 -15.66
C ALA A 364 7.89 25.62 -15.44
N THR A 365 8.19 24.88 -16.51
CA THR A 365 8.90 23.60 -16.42
C THR A 365 10.29 23.76 -15.78
N LYS A 366 10.99 24.85 -16.09
CA LYS A 366 12.30 25.13 -15.48
C LYS A 366 12.18 25.47 -13.99
N GLU A 367 11.15 26.20 -13.60
CA GLU A 367 10.89 26.59 -12.20
C GLU A 367 10.44 25.40 -11.35
N PHE A 368 9.55 24.55 -11.86
CA PHE A 368 9.13 23.33 -11.15
C PHE A 368 10.19 22.22 -11.22
N GLY A 369 11.10 22.25 -12.20
CA GLY A 369 12.28 21.41 -12.33
C GLY A 369 12.15 20.27 -13.33
N ASN A 370 11.09 19.48 -13.32
CA ASN A 370 10.80 18.34 -14.24
C ASN A 370 11.99 17.39 -14.50
N SER A 371 12.87 17.21 -13.51
CA SER A 371 14.08 16.41 -13.65
C SER A 371 13.84 14.94 -13.30
N LYS A 372 13.72 14.09 -14.31
CA LYS A 372 13.66 12.62 -14.11
C LYS A 372 14.91 12.10 -13.39
N LYS A 373 16.07 12.68 -13.63
CA LYS A 373 17.33 12.30 -12.97
C LYS A 373 17.27 12.55 -11.46
N ARG A 374 16.73 13.70 -11.01
CA ARG A 374 16.54 13.98 -9.58
C ARG A 374 15.54 13.01 -8.92
N LEU A 375 14.49 12.61 -9.62
CA LEU A 375 13.52 11.63 -9.13
C LEU A 375 14.09 10.21 -9.05
N SER A 376 15.07 9.87 -9.89
CA SER A 376 15.72 8.56 -9.86
C SER A 376 16.90 8.49 -8.89
N THR A 377 17.36 9.63 -8.34
CA THR A 377 18.47 9.65 -7.38
C THR A 377 17.96 9.17 -6.02
N PRO A 378 18.46 8.04 -5.48
CA PRO A 378 18.00 7.53 -4.19
C PRO A 378 18.53 8.40 -3.04
N HIS A 379 17.66 8.75 -2.13
CA HIS A 379 18.00 9.48 -0.89
C HIS A 379 18.34 8.49 0.22
N ILE A 380 19.52 7.85 0.12
CA ILE A 380 19.93 6.75 1.01
C ILE A 380 20.12 7.24 2.45
N ALA A 381 20.65 8.45 2.65
CA ALA A 381 20.86 9.00 3.99
C ALA A 381 19.55 9.14 4.76
N GLU A 382 18.51 9.68 4.12
CA GLU A 382 17.19 9.86 4.72
C GLU A 382 16.52 8.51 5.02
N LEU A 383 16.70 7.50 4.15
CA LEU A 383 16.22 6.14 4.39
C LEU A 383 16.82 5.58 5.68
N PHE A 384 18.16 5.61 5.82
CA PHE A 384 18.85 5.06 6.98
C PHE A 384 18.59 5.88 8.26
N LEU A 385 18.45 7.20 8.18
CA LEU A 385 18.01 8.00 9.32
C LEU A 385 16.59 7.62 9.78
N GLY A 386 15.68 7.38 8.84
CA GLY A 386 14.35 6.90 9.16
C GLY A 386 14.35 5.51 9.80
N ILE A 387 15.17 4.59 9.29
CA ILE A 387 15.38 3.27 9.89
C ILE A 387 15.95 3.41 11.32
N THR A 388 16.98 4.26 11.50
CA THR A 388 17.57 4.51 12.82
C THR A 388 16.51 5.02 13.81
N LEU A 389 15.70 6.01 13.42
CA LEU A 389 14.60 6.51 14.24
C LEU A 389 13.57 5.40 14.53
N GLY A 390 13.28 4.56 13.54
CA GLY A 390 12.37 3.42 13.69
C GLY A 390 12.87 2.40 14.72
N VAL A 391 14.15 2.03 14.64
CA VAL A 391 14.78 1.12 15.61
C VAL A 391 14.82 1.74 17.00
N LEU A 392 15.17 3.02 17.13
CA LEU A 392 15.15 3.73 18.42
C LEU A 392 13.75 3.72 19.04
N VAL A 393 12.72 4.10 18.28
CA VAL A 393 11.33 4.09 18.75
C VAL A 393 10.87 2.66 19.10
N GLY A 394 11.26 1.68 18.26
CA GLY A 394 10.96 0.27 18.51
C GLY A 394 11.59 -0.30 19.78
N SER A 395 12.73 0.26 20.19
CA SER A 395 13.48 -0.17 21.37
C SER A 395 13.00 0.49 22.67
N ILE A 396 12.08 1.47 22.62
CA ILE A 396 11.55 2.13 23.83
C ILE A 396 10.79 1.10 24.67
N PRO A 397 11.18 0.87 25.95
CA PRO A 397 10.47 -0.05 26.83
C PRO A 397 9.22 0.61 27.41
N PHE A 398 8.07 -0.02 27.25
CA PHE A 398 6.80 0.40 27.86
C PHE A 398 6.46 -0.55 29.02
N HIS A 399 6.30 -0.03 30.22
CA HIS A 399 5.88 -0.79 31.37
C HIS A 399 4.35 -0.84 31.44
N ILE A 400 3.79 -2.03 31.20
CA ILE A 400 2.34 -2.26 31.29
C ILE A 400 2.05 -2.93 32.63
N PRO A 401 1.13 -2.39 33.45
CA PRO A 401 0.75 -3.03 34.72
C PRO A 401 0.26 -4.46 34.48
N GLY A 402 0.82 -5.42 35.24
CA GLY A 402 0.49 -6.84 35.10
C GLY A 402 1.34 -7.64 34.13
N VAL A 403 2.23 -7.01 33.36
CA VAL A 403 3.20 -7.70 32.51
C VAL A 403 4.58 -7.68 33.18
N PRO A 404 5.22 -8.84 33.39
CA PRO A 404 6.46 -8.94 34.19
C PRO A 404 7.68 -8.30 33.48
N VAL A 405 7.64 -8.12 32.18
CA VAL A 405 8.74 -7.55 31.36
C VAL A 405 8.25 -6.32 30.59
N PRO A 406 9.10 -5.30 30.39
CA PRO A 406 8.71 -4.15 29.57
C PRO A 406 8.47 -4.56 28.13
N VAL A 407 7.31 -4.17 27.59
CA VAL A 407 6.91 -4.41 26.20
C VAL A 407 7.55 -3.38 25.30
N LYS A 408 8.13 -3.82 24.19
CA LYS A 408 8.69 -2.95 23.14
C LYS A 408 7.89 -3.10 21.85
N LEU A 409 7.87 -2.08 21.01
CA LEU A 409 7.35 -2.21 19.65
C LEU A 409 8.21 -3.12 18.77
N GLY A 410 9.45 -3.33 19.16
CA GLY A 410 10.41 -4.20 18.50
C GLY A 410 10.91 -3.68 17.14
N LEU A 411 11.75 -4.50 16.48
CA LEU A 411 12.37 -4.18 15.20
C LEU A 411 11.40 -4.19 14.00
N ALA A 412 10.17 -4.67 14.20
CA ALA A 412 9.12 -4.60 13.19
C ALA A 412 8.17 -3.41 13.43
N GLY A 413 7.65 -3.25 14.66
CA GLY A 413 6.64 -2.24 14.96
C GLY A 413 7.16 -0.81 14.92
N GLY A 414 8.34 -0.55 15.49
CA GLY A 414 8.95 0.78 15.51
C GLY A 414 9.24 1.33 14.11
N PRO A 415 10.00 0.62 13.27
CA PRO A 415 10.24 1.04 11.88
C PRO A 415 8.96 1.23 11.06
N LEU A 416 7.95 0.39 11.24
CA LEU A 416 6.66 0.54 10.55
C LEU A 416 5.98 1.86 10.91
N ILE A 417 5.82 2.15 12.21
CA ILE A 417 5.15 3.35 12.69
C ILE A 417 5.89 4.61 12.23
N VAL A 418 7.21 4.63 12.41
CA VAL A 418 8.04 5.77 11.99
C VAL A 418 7.95 5.98 10.48
N ALA A 419 7.99 4.93 9.67
CA ALA A 419 7.85 5.04 8.22
C ALA A 419 6.48 5.59 7.79
N ILE A 420 5.38 5.13 8.42
CA ILE A 420 4.02 5.66 8.19
C ILE A 420 3.97 7.16 8.51
N LEU A 421 4.51 7.58 9.66
CA LEU A 421 4.53 8.98 10.08
C LEU A 421 5.40 9.85 9.17
N ILE A 422 6.59 9.38 8.80
CA ILE A 422 7.48 10.08 7.88
C ILE A 422 6.82 10.23 6.51
N SER A 423 6.21 9.17 5.99
CA SER A 423 5.51 9.20 4.70
C SER A 423 4.36 10.21 4.69
N ARG A 424 3.68 10.43 5.82
CA ARG A 424 2.58 11.39 5.95
C ARG A 424 3.06 12.82 6.21
N TYR A 425 4.01 12.98 7.12
CA TYR A 425 4.38 14.29 7.67
C TYR A 425 5.74 14.80 7.20
N GLY A 426 6.58 13.96 6.58
CA GLY A 426 7.94 14.31 6.16
C GLY A 426 7.98 15.52 5.22
N GLY A 427 7.01 15.67 4.31
CA GLY A 427 6.88 16.84 3.45
C GLY A 427 6.64 18.17 4.18
N ARG A 428 6.11 18.14 5.43
CA ARG A 428 5.92 19.33 6.27
C ARG A 428 7.21 19.74 7.00
N LEU A 429 8.07 18.77 7.29
CA LEU A 429 9.31 18.97 8.05
C LEU A 429 10.50 19.38 7.18
N SER A 430 10.28 19.71 5.90
CA SER A 430 11.32 20.03 4.90
C SER A 430 12.39 18.93 4.72
N VAL A 431 12.13 17.74 5.21
CA VAL A 431 12.97 16.57 5.01
C VAL A 431 12.40 15.82 3.80
N THR A 432 13.15 15.84 2.70
CA THR A 432 12.76 15.17 1.46
C THR A 432 12.92 13.65 1.61
N HIS A 433 11.91 13.02 2.17
CA HIS A 433 11.84 11.55 2.24
C HIS A 433 11.23 10.98 0.95
N TYR A 434 11.80 11.35 -0.18
CA TYR A 434 11.39 10.79 -1.46
C TYR A 434 12.25 9.57 -1.77
N VAL A 435 11.67 8.40 -1.58
CA VAL A 435 12.20 7.17 -2.17
C VAL A 435 11.38 6.89 -3.42
N SER A 436 12.03 6.77 -4.58
CA SER A 436 11.30 6.41 -5.81
C SER A 436 10.56 5.09 -5.61
N GLN A 437 9.39 4.94 -6.21
CA GLN A 437 8.59 3.72 -6.07
C GLN A 437 9.39 2.47 -6.43
N SER A 438 10.20 2.54 -7.49
CA SER A 438 11.05 1.42 -7.92
C SER A 438 12.13 1.07 -6.88
N ALA A 439 12.78 2.09 -6.28
CA ALA A 439 13.77 1.86 -5.23
C ALA A 439 13.12 1.28 -3.97
N ASN A 440 11.95 1.79 -3.57
CA ASN A 440 11.21 1.27 -2.42
C ASN A 440 10.80 -0.19 -2.62
N LEU A 441 10.28 -0.54 -3.80
CA LEU A 441 9.95 -1.92 -4.14
C LEU A 441 11.18 -2.83 -4.13
N MET A 442 12.31 -2.39 -4.70
CA MET A 442 13.54 -3.17 -4.72
C MET A 442 14.07 -3.43 -3.31
N ILE A 443 14.13 -2.42 -2.44
CA ILE A 443 14.58 -2.58 -1.05
C ILE A 443 13.61 -3.50 -0.28
N ARG A 444 12.31 -3.37 -0.51
CA ARG A 444 11.29 -4.25 0.07
C ARG A 444 11.51 -5.70 -0.34
N GLU A 445 11.75 -5.95 -1.62
CA GLU A 445 11.99 -7.31 -2.13
C GLU A 445 13.30 -7.90 -1.59
N ILE A 446 14.37 -7.12 -1.53
CA ILE A 446 15.62 -7.55 -0.90
C ILE A 446 15.38 -7.90 0.58
N GLY A 447 14.68 -7.05 1.32
CA GLY A 447 14.38 -7.29 2.73
C GLY A 447 13.58 -8.57 2.94
N ILE A 448 12.50 -8.79 2.17
CA ILE A 448 11.65 -9.97 2.33
C ILE A 448 12.35 -11.27 1.92
N VAL A 449 13.17 -11.28 0.86
CA VAL A 449 13.88 -12.52 0.45
C VAL A 449 14.95 -12.90 1.45
N LEU A 450 15.68 -11.93 2.02
CA LEU A 450 16.67 -12.18 3.08
C LEU A 450 15.99 -12.73 4.34
N PHE A 451 14.88 -12.13 4.74
CA PHE A 451 14.08 -12.60 5.88
C PHE A 451 13.54 -14.02 5.65
N LEU A 452 12.86 -14.28 4.51
CA LEU A 452 12.28 -15.59 4.22
C LEU A 452 13.31 -16.68 4.03
N ALA A 453 14.47 -16.38 3.43
CA ALA A 453 15.56 -17.34 3.32
C ALA A 453 16.10 -17.73 4.71
N SER A 454 16.29 -16.73 5.61
CA SER A 454 16.72 -16.97 6.99
C SER A 454 15.71 -17.82 7.76
N VAL A 455 14.41 -17.48 7.66
CA VAL A 455 13.32 -18.22 8.31
C VAL A 455 13.24 -19.65 7.76
N GLY A 456 13.39 -19.83 6.43
CA GLY A 456 13.38 -21.14 5.80
C GLY A 456 14.54 -22.03 6.24
N LEU A 457 15.75 -21.47 6.29
CA LEU A 457 16.94 -22.18 6.77
C LEU A 457 16.81 -22.57 8.25
N ASP A 458 16.13 -21.75 9.05
CA ASP A 458 15.86 -22.04 10.47
C ASP A 458 14.79 -23.13 10.64
N ALA A 459 13.66 -22.97 9.96
CA ALA A 459 12.55 -23.95 10.01
C ALA A 459 12.96 -25.32 9.48
N GLY A 460 13.82 -25.39 8.46
CA GLY A 460 14.12 -26.62 7.73
C GLY A 460 14.77 -27.70 8.56
N LYS A 461 15.42 -27.36 9.68
CA LYS A 461 16.03 -28.33 10.62
C LYS A 461 14.98 -29.29 11.18
N ASN A 462 13.77 -28.82 11.48
CA ASN A 462 12.72 -29.59 12.14
C ASN A 462 11.47 -29.78 11.26
N PHE A 463 11.42 -29.16 10.06
CA PHE A 463 10.20 -29.14 9.26
C PHE A 463 9.69 -30.52 8.86
N ILE A 464 10.57 -31.37 8.32
CA ILE A 464 10.18 -32.70 7.84
C ILE A 464 9.79 -33.60 9.00
N SER A 465 10.58 -33.63 10.10
CA SER A 465 10.25 -34.42 11.29
C SER A 465 8.93 -33.95 11.92
N THR A 466 8.70 -32.65 12.01
CA THR A 466 7.41 -32.12 12.48
C THR A 466 6.24 -32.56 11.59
N LEU A 467 6.42 -32.57 10.27
CA LEU A 467 5.36 -32.93 9.33
C LEU A 467 5.07 -34.44 9.31
N THR A 468 6.12 -35.30 9.43
CA THR A 468 6.00 -36.76 9.27
C THR A 468 5.84 -37.49 10.60
N GLU A 469 6.51 -37.06 11.65
CA GLU A 469 6.58 -37.75 12.95
C GLU A 469 5.91 -36.94 14.07
N GLY A 470 5.64 -35.65 13.86
CA GLY A 470 5.04 -34.74 14.83
C GLY A 470 3.61 -34.29 14.46
N ASP A 471 3.18 -33.21 15.07
CA ASP A 471 1.83 -32.63 14.92
C ASP A 471 1.65 -31.74 13.68
N GLY A 472 2.55 -31.78 12.69
CA GLY A 472 2.53 -30.88 11.54
C GLY A 472 1.24 -30.94 10.72
N LEU A 473 0.65 -32.13 10.53
CA LEU A 473 -0.65 -32.28 9.86
C LEU A 473 -1.78 -31.65 10.70
N LEU A 474 -1.73 -31.79 12.03
CA LEU A 474 -2.65 -31.11 12.94
C LEU A 474 -2.49 -29.61 12.80
N TRP A 475 -1.26 -29.08 12.83
CA TRP A 475 -0.97 -27.65 12.67
C TRP A 475 -1.48 -27.10 11.33
N MET A 476 -1.35 -27.87 10.24
CA MET A 476 -1.91 -27.51 8.94
C MET A 476 -3.44 -27.45 8.99
N GLY A 477 -4.09 -28.40 9.65
CA GLY A 477 -5.54 -28.41 9.86
C GLY A 477 -6.01 -27.23 10.71
N LEU A 478 -5.30 -26.92 11.79
CA LEU A 478 -5.58 -25.76 12.64
C LEU A 478 -5.37 -24.45 11.87
N GLY A 479 -4.31 -24.37 11.07
CA GLY A 479 -4.08 -23.24 10.15
C GLY A 479 -5.24 -23.05 9.17
N ALA A 480 -5.78 -24.15 8.64
CA ALA A 480 -6.96 -24.11 7.79
C ALA A 480 -8.18 -23.52 8.51
N ILE A 481 -8.43 -23.89 9.76
CA ILE A 481 -9.52 -23.33 10.57
C ILE A 481 -9.29 -21.83 10.80
N ILE A 482 -8.07 -21.44 11.16
CA ILE A 482 -7.68 -20.04 11.41
C ILE A 482 -7.83 -19.18 10.13
N THR A 483 -7.64 -19.77 8.95
CA THR A 483 -7.88 -19.07 7.68
C THR A 483 -9.37 -19.01 7.33
N LEU A 484 -10.04 -20.18 7.31
CA LEU A 484 -11.38 -20.30 6.74
C LEU A 484 -12.45 -19.63 7.61
N VAL A 485 -12.44 -19.88 8.93
CA VAL A 485 -13.52 -19.41 9.82
C VAL A 485 -13.65 -17.89 9.81
N PRO A 486 -12.59 -17.09 10.06
CA PRO A 486 -12.69 -15.63 10.01
C PRO A 486 -13.08 -15.11 8.63
N LEU A 487 -12.56 -15.72 7.55
CA LEU A 487 -12.82 -15.26 6.19
C LEU A 487 -14.24 -15.58 5.73
N ILE A 488 -14.78 -16.76 6.05
CA ILE A 488 -16.17 -17.12 5.73
C ILE A 488 -17.14 -16.16 6.45
N VAL A 489 -16.92 -15.92 7.74
CA VAL A 489 -17.74 -14.99 8.52
C VAL A 489 -17.66 -13.59 7.93
N THR A 490 -16.46 -13.13 7.61
CA THR A 490 -16.25 -11.78 7.02
C THR A 490 -16.88 -11.70 5.64
N ALA A 491 -16.72 -12.71 4.79
CA ALA A 491 -17.34 -12.76 3.47
C ALA A 491 -18.88 -12.72 3.55
N TRP A 492 -19.45 -13.46 4.47
CA TRP A 492 -20.90 -13.46 4.71
C TRP A 492 -21.40 -12.08 5.20
N LEU A 493 -20.73 -11.49 6.20
CA LEU A 493 -21.09 -10.18 6.73
C LEU A 493 -20.88 -9.05 5.72
N SER A 494 -19.85 -9.14 4.89
CA SER A 494 -19.58 -8.16 3.84
C SER A 494 -20.72 -8.06 2.83
N ARG A 495 -21.32 -9.21 2.48
CA ARG A 495 -22.46 -9.27 1.55
C ARG A 495 -23.77 -8.89 2.23
N TRP A 496 -24.01 -9.41 3.45
CA TRP A 496 -25.31 -9.24 4.13
C TRP A 496 -25.45 -7.86 4.78
N LYS A 497 -24.55 -7.46 5.68
CA LYS A 497 -24.60 -6.16 6.37
C LYS A 497 -23.85 -5.06 5.63
N GLY A 498 -22.68 -5.37 5.08
CA GLY A 498 -21.84 -4.42 4.36
C GLY A 498 -22.42 -4.01 3.01
N LYS A 499 -23.30 -4.86 2.42
CA LYS A 499 -23.87 -4.69 1.06
C LYS A 499 -22.76 -4.50 -0.01
N LEU A 500 -21.58 -5.07 0.24
CA LEU A 500 -20.47 -5.03 -0.71
C LEU A 500 -20.77 -5.94 -1.89
N ASN A 501 -20.27 -5.56 -3.07
CA ASN A 501 -20.31 -6.46 -4.20
C ASN A 501 -19.24 -7.56 -4.08
N TYR A 502 -19.27 -8.53 -4.99
CA TYR A 502 -18.32 -9.65 -4.96
C TYR A 502 -16.87 -9.21 -5.19
N LEU A 503 -16.65 -8.25 -6.10
CA LEU A 503 -15.32 -7.75 -6.43
C LEU A 503 -14.68 -7.05 -5.22
N GLU A 504 -15.44 -6.20 -4.55
CA GLU A 504 -15.04 -5.52 -3.31
C GLU A 504 -14.75 -6.54 -2.20
N THR A 505 -15.60 -7.57 -2.07
CA THR A 505 -15.41 -8.62 -1.08
C THR A 505 -14.12 -9.40 -1.33
N CYS A 506 -13.79 -9.75 -2.59
CA CYS A 506 -12.52 -10.41 -2.92
C CYS A 506 -11.30 -9.55 -2.51
N GLY A 507 -11.33 -8.24 -2.80
CA GLY A 507 -10.30 -7.32 -2.38
C GLY A 507 -10.19 -7.18 -0.86
N LEU A 508 -11.33 -7.15 -0.15
CA LEU A 508 -11.40 -7.12 1.31
C LEU A 508 -10.76 -8.38 1.92
N LEU A 509 -11.10 -9.58 1.43
CA LEU A 509 -10.55 -10.84 1.96
C LEU A 509 -9.05 -10.95 1.73
N SER A 510 -8.55 -10.63 0.53
CA SER A 510 -7.12 -10.60 0.23
C SER A 510 -6.38 -9.56 1.08
N GLY A 511 -6.95 -8.36 1.25
CA GLY A 511 -6.36 -7.27 2.02
C GLY A 511 -6.39 -7.56 3.53
N ALA A 512 -7.47 -8.12 4.04
CA ALA A 512 -7.57 -8.54 5.43
C ALA A 512 -6.57 -9.65 5.79
N SER A 513 -6.22 -10.51 4.83
CA SER A 513 -5.20 -11.55 4.98
C SER A 513 -3.80 -11.10 4.59
N THR A 514 -3.63 -9.85 4.13
CA THR A 514 -2.36 -9.31 3.64
C THR A 514 -1.72 -10.12 2.51
N ASP A 515 -2.54 -10.75 1.63
CA ASP A 515 -2.13 -11.74 0.64
C ASP A 515 -2.15 -11.21 -0.80
N PRO A 516 -0.98 -10.82 -1.39
CA PRO A 516 -0.87 -10.41 -2.78
C PRO A 516 -1.17 -11.52 -3.80
N PRO A 517 -0.79 -12.81 -3.60
CA PRO A 517 -1.20 -13.92 -4.47
C PRO A 517 -2.72 -14.05 -4.63
N ALA A 518 -3.47 -13.99 -3.52
CA ALA A 518 -4.94 -14.04 -3.57
C ALA A 518 -5.53 -12.81 -4.27
N LEU A 519 -4.92 -11.62 -4.11
CA LEU A 519 -5.30 -10.43 -4.86
C LEU A 519 -5.07 -10.60 -6.36
N ALA A 520 -3.91 -11.12 -6.76
CA ALA A 520 -3.60 -11.36 -8.17
C ALA A 520 -4.63 -12.32 -8.79
N PHE A 521 -4.95 -13.42 -8.08
CA PHE A 521 -5.99 -14.34 -8.48
C PHE A 521 -7.38 -13.66 -8.60
N ALA A 522 -7.74 -12.80 -7.64
CA ALA A 522 -9.01 -12.07 -7.66
C ALA A 522 -9.11 -11.12 -8.86
N ASN A 523 -8.05 -10.38 -9.19
CA ASN A 523 -8.00 -9.50 -10.35
C ASN A 523 -8.12 -10.30 -11.67
N ASP A 524 -7.36 -11.39 -11.81
CA ASP A 524 -7.40 -12.25 -12.99
C ASP A 524 -8.79 -12.89 -13.17
N MET A 525 -9.37 -13.45 -12.10
CA MET A 525 -10.69 -14.07 -12.12
C MET A 525 -11.81 -13.09 -12.46
N THR A 526 -11.72 -11.88 -11.93
CA THR A 526 -12.76 -10.85 -12.14
C THR A 526 -12.53 -10.03 -13.40
N GLY A 527 -11.30 -9.96 -13.93
CA GLY A 527 -10.92 -9.06 -15.02
C GLY A 527 -11.22 -7.59 -14.69
N SER A 528 -10.91 -7.16 -13.46
CA SER A 528 -11.25 -5.83 -12.94
C SER A 528 -10.23 -5.41 -11.86
N ASP A 529 -9.98 -4.10 -11.76
CA ASP A 529 -9.10 -3.50 -10.74
C ASP A 529 -9.82 -3.21 -9.41
N VAL A 530 -11.13 -3.46 -9.33
CA VAL A 530 -11.93 -3.22 -8.10
C VAL A 530 -11.38 -3.97 -6.90
N PRO A 531 -11.00 -5.27 -7.00
CA PRO A 531 -10.36 -5.96 -5.87
C PRO A 531 -9.09 -5.26 -5.40
N ALA A 532 -8.26 -4.75 -6.32
CA ALA A 532 -7.03 -4.05 -5.97
C ALA A 532 -7.29 -2.73 -5.22
N LEU A 533 -8.32 -1.98 -5.60
CA LEU A 533 -8.72 -0.75 -4.92
C LEU A 533 -9.18 -1.03 -3.48
N THR A 534 -10.02 -2.06 -3.28
CA THR A 534 -10.49 -2.45 -1.95
C THR A 534 -9.34 -3.00 -1.10
N TYR A 535 -8.49 -3.84 -1.68
CA TYR A 535 -7.26 -4.32 -1.03
C TYR A 535 -6.41 -3.15 -0.51
N ALA A 536 -6.10 -2.18 -1.38
CA ALA A 536 -5.30 -1.01 -1.02
C ALA A 536 -5.90 -0.17 0.11
N SER A 537 -7.24 -0.17 0.24
CA SER A 537 -7.94 0.56 1.30
C SER A 537 -7.81 -0.10 2.68
N VAL A 538 -7.70 -1.43 2.77
CA VAL A 538 -7.66 -2.17 4.04
C VAL A 538 -6.27 -2.65 4.44
N TYR A 539 -5.42 -2.95 3.46
CA TYR A 539 -4.07 -3.49 3.66
C TYR A 539 -3.21 -2.73 4.68
N PRO A 540 -3.21 -1.37 4.69
CA PRO A 540 -2.42 -0.61 5.64
C PRO A 540 -2.78 -0.89 7.11
N LEU A 541 -4.06 -0.84 7.41
CA LEU A 541 -4.57 -1.06 8.76
C LEU A 541 -4.40 -2.51 9.19
N THR A 542 -4.71 -3.45 8.31
CA THR A 542 -4.61 -4.89 8.62
C THR A 542 -3.17 -5.33 8.84
N THR A 543 -2.22 -4.83 8.05
CA THR A 543 -0.79 -5.12 8.24
C THR A 543 -0.35 -4.64 9.63
N PHE A 544 -0.68 -3.40 10.00
CA PHE A 544 -0.38 -2.86 11.32
C PHE A 544 -1.00 -3.71 12.45
N MET A 545 -2.31 -4.00 12.35
CA MET A 545 -3.01 -4.77 13.38
C MET A 545 -2.47 -6.19 13.52
N ARG A 546 -2.14 -6.88 12.42
CA ARG A 546 -1.62 -8.24 12.46
C ARG A 546 -0.23 -8.32 13.10
N ILE A 547 0.62 -7.30 12.87
CA ILE A 547 1.91 -7.17 13.57
C ILE A 547 1.65 -7.04 15.08
N MET A 548 0.76 -6.11 15.47
CA MET A 548 0.43 -5.89 16.88
C MET A 548 -0.19 -7.12 17.54
N VAL A 549 -1.13 -7.80 16.87
CA VAL A 549 -1.77 -9.02 17.40
C VAL A 549 -0.73 -10.13 17.63
N ALA A 550 0.18 -10.35 16.68
CA ALA A 550 1.22 -11.37 16.84
C ALA A 550 2.13 -11.08 18.04
N GLN A 551 2.55 -9.84 18.24
CA GLN A 551 3.34 -9.42 19.40
C GLN A 551 2.56 -9.56 20.72
N LEU A 552 1.30 -9.07 20.76
CA LEU A 552 0.47 -9.11 21.96
C LEU A 552 0.18 -10.56 22.39
N LEU A 553 -0.08 -11.47 21.46
CA LEU A 553 -0.29 -12.89 21.79
C LEU A 553 0.98 -13.50 22.43
N ILE A 554 2.17 -13.17 21.93
CA ILE A 554 3.43 -13.62 22.55
C ILE A 554 3.58 -13.00 23.95
N VAL A 555 3.37 -11.68 24.10
CA VAL A 555 3.57 -10.98 25.37
C VAL A 555 2.64 -11.48 26.48
N PHE A 556 1.38 -11.79 26.15
CA PHE A 556 0.38 -12.13 27.17
C PHE A 556 0.20 -13.63 27.42
N PHE A 557 0.65 -14.50 26.50
CA PHE A 557 0.34 -15.93 26.57
C PHE A 557 1.56 -16.85 26.36
N ALA A 558 2.72 -16.35 25.89
CA ALA A 558 3.92 -17.19 25.68
C ALA A 558 4.97 -17.07 26.84
#